data_41c087c6f97992e913debf385d836f9a
#
_entry.id   41c087c6f97992e913debf385d836f9a
#
_cell.length_a   1.000
_cell.length_b   1.000
_cell.length_c   1.000
_cell.angle_alpha   90.00
_cell.angle_beta   90.00
_cell.angle_gamma   90.00
#
_symmetry.space_group_name_H-M   'P 1'
#
loop_
_entity.id
_entity.type
_entity.pdbx_description
1 polymer ?
#
loop_
_entity_poly.entity_id
_entity_poly.type
_entity_poly.pdbx_seq_one_letter_code
_entity_poly.pdbx_strand_id
1 'polypeptide(L)'
;CIRDSYTIEYARNFATGISLFYTGQYNGSYTYLIDGDLNNDGSQYDLMYIPATRDELNFTDLKKTDGTVLFPAAEQREAFWAFVEQDPYLRKRKGKYAETNGAFRPWYHRFDLRVVQDFKVKAGKTTNTLQLSVDIMNIGNLLNDAWGVPKGSTINKPLQYKGLNEKNEPIYTMGTLTEDGETILPYRSFAPVRSSVNCWQLQFGIRYIFN
;
A
#
# COMPACT_ATOMS: atom_id res chain seq x y z
N CYS A 1 -14.12 -0.96 11.07
CA CYS A 1 -15.21 -0.50 10.17
C CYS A 1 -16.31 0.14 10.98
N ILE A 2 -16.81 1.28 10.54
CA ILE A 2 -17.94 1.98 11.14
C ILE A 2 -18.98 2.15 10.04
N ARG A 3 -20.24 1.81 10.34
CA ARG A 3 -21.38 2.05 9.46
C ARG A 3 -22.41 2.85 10.21
N ASP A 4 -22.83 3.95 9.62
CA ASP A 4 -23.97 4.73 10.09
C ASP A 4 -24.99 4.87 8.96
N SER A 5 -26.29 4.83 9.32
CA SER A 5 -27.36 4.97 8.36
C SER A 5 -28.53 5.73 8.98
N TYR A 6 -29.05 6.66 8.22
CA TYR A 6 -30.19 7.48 8.62
C TYR A 6 -31.25 7.46 7.52
N THR A 7 -32.53 7.27 7.91
CA THR A 7 -33.66 7.27 6.98
C THR A 7 -34.69 8.31 7.43
N ILE A 8 -35.12 9.16 6.50
CA ILE A 8 -36.14 10.16 6.69
C ILE A 8 -37.35 9.79 5.85
N GLU A 9 -38.50 9.65 6.47
CA GLU A 9 -39.79 9.52 5.75
C GLU A 9 -40.49 10.87 5.69
N TYR A 10 -40.99 11.24 4.52
CA TYR A 10 -41.66 12.51 4.29
C TYR A 10 -42.75 12.40 3.23
N ALA A 11 -43.71 13.36 3.27
CA ALA A 11 -44.83 13.43 2.32
C ALA A 11 -45.57 12.10 2.11
N ARG A 12 -45.70 11.27 3.16
CA ARG A 12 -46.38 9.96 3.26
C ARG A 12 -45.88 8.88 2.27
N ASN A 13 -45.32 9.27 1.13
CA ASN A 13 -45.00 8.37 0.02
C ASN A 13 -43.52 8.31 -0.29
N PHE A 14 -42.67 9.06 0.41
CA PHE A 14 -41.25 9.17 0.13
C PHE A 14 -40.41 8.80 1.34
N ALA A 15 -39.31 8.11 1.12
CA ALA A 15 -38.29 7.92 2.13
C ALA A 15 -36.90 8.06 1.50
N THR A 16 -36.04 8.85 2.15
CA THR A 16 -34.65 8.99 1.74
C THR A 16 -33.77 8.36 2.81
N GLY A 17 -32.95 7.38 2.41
CA GLY A 17 -31.94 6.77 3.27
C GLY A 17 -30.55 7.22 2.86
N ILE A 18 -29.73 7.60 3.83
CA ILE A 18 -28.32 7.94 3.64
C ILE A 18 -27.49 7.02 4.53
N SER A 19 -26.51 6.34 3.97
CA SER A 19 -25.59 5.47 4.71
C SER A 19 -24.16 5.85 4.41
N LEU A 20 -23.36 6.04 5.47
CA LEU A 20 -21.93 6.25 5.37
C LEU A 20 -21.19 5.03 5.92
N PHE A 21 -20.22 4.57 5.18
CA PHE A 21 -19.40 3.43 5.54
C PHE A 21 -17.94 3.88 5.61
N TYR A 22 -17.31 3.69 6.77
CA TYR A 22 -15.91 3.98 6.97
C TYR A 22 -15.12 2.71 7.20
N THR A 23 -14.01 2.57 6.48
CA THR A 23 -13.02 1.51 6.68
C THR A 23 -11.65 2.15 6.95
N GLY A 24 -11.07 1.78 8.08
CA GLY A 24 -9.69 2.13 8.42
C GLY A 24 -8.91 0.88 8.78
N GLN A 25 -7.78 0.63 8.13
CA GLN A 25 -6.96 -0.56 8.36
C GLN A 25 -5.53 -0.41 7.83
N TYR A 26 -4.63 -1.25 8.32
CA TYR A 26 -3.34 -1.49 7.67
C TYR A 26 -3.53 -2.25 6.37
N ASN A 27 -2.73 -1.94 5.36
CA ASN A 27 -2.75 -2.65 4.07
C ASN A 27 -1.84 -3.90 4.09
N GLY A 28 -1.92 -4.69 5.16
CA GLY A 28 -1.17 -5.93 5.36
C GLY A 28 0.24 -5.72 5.92
N SER A 29 0.85 -6.85 6.30
CA SER A 29 2.24 -6.93 6.74
C SER A 29 3.17 -7.28 5.57
N TYR A 30 4.48 -7.16 5.80
CA TYR A 30 5.52 -7.59 4.86
C TYR A 30 6.84 -7.84 5.60
N THR A 31 7.79 -8.45 4.88
CA THR A 31 9.10 -8.82 5.38
C THR A 31 10.17 -8.17 4.54
N TYR A 32 11.18 -7.57 5.17
CA TYR A 32 12.39 -7.16 4.48
C TYR A 32 13.35 -8.33 4.35
N LEU A 33 13.73 -8.63 3.12
CA LEU A 33 14.61 -9.73 2.75
C LEU A 33 15.88 -9.21 2.07
N ILE A 34 16.88 -10.04 1.97
CA ILE A 34 18.03 -9.86 1.08
C ILE A 34 17.73 -10.57 -0.23
N ASP A 35 18.15 -10.00 -1.36
CA ASP A 35 18.14 -10.67 -2.63
C ASP A 35 19.44 -11.47 -2.80
N GLY A 36 19.32 -12.79 -2.85
CA GLY A 36 20.40 -13.74 -2.86
C GLY A 36 20.37 -14.68 -1.64
N ASP A 37 21.16 -15.72 -1.69
CA ASP A 37 21.33 -16.72 -0.64
C ASP A 37 22.60 -16.37 0.17
N LEU A 38 22.41 -15.73 1.32
CA LEU A 38 23.51 -15.23 2.16
C LEU A 38 24.20 -16.35 2.94
N ASN A 39 23.40 -17.36 3.38
CA ASN A 39 23.86 -18.44 4.24
C ASN A 39 24.18 -19.73 3.45
N ASN A 40 23.94 -19.73 2.12
CA ASN A 40 24.16 -20.83 1.20
C ASN A 40 23.35 -22.10 1.53
N ASP A 41 22.09 -21.90 1.99
CA ASP A 41 21.16 -23.01 2.30
C ASP A 41 20.23 -23.37 1.12
N GLY A 42 20.38 -22.69 -0.03
CA GLY A 42 19.56 -22.84 -1.22
C GLY A 42 18.27 -22.01 -1.20
N SER A 43 18.03 -21.24 -0.16
CA SER A 43 16.88 -20.34 -0.03
C SER A 43 17.24 -18.89 -0.44
N GLN A 44 16.28 -18.16 -1.00
CA GLN A 44 16.42 -16.74 -1.30
C GLN A 44 15.50 -15.89 -0.42
N TYR A 45 15.21 -16.38 0.79
CA TYR A 45 14.31 -15.73 1.76
C TYR A 45 15.04 -15.29 3.03
N ASP A 46 16.33 -14.99 2.92
CA ASP A 46 17.13 -14.51 4.04
C ASP A 46 16.62 -13.17 4.54
N LEU A 47 16.44 -13.08 5.87
CA LEU A 47 16.01 -11.85 6.52
C LEU A 47 17.10 -10.79 6.45
N MET A 48 16.71 -9.58 6.06
CA MET A 48 17.64 -8.46 5.97
C MET A 48 18.15 -8.06 7.36
N TYR A 49 19.48 -7.95 7.49
CA TYR A 49 20.11 -7.27 8.62
C TYR A 49 20.04 -5.77 8.45
N ILE A 50 19.57 -5.06 9.46
CA ILE A 50 19.51 -3.59 9.49
C ILE A 50 20.74 -3.08 10.23
N PRO A 51 21.69 -2.38 9.58
CA PRO A 51 22.92 -1.96 10.22
C PRO A 51 22.67 -0.98 11.36
N ALA A 52 23.50 -1.07 12.43
CA ALA A 52 23.46 -0.13 13.52
C ALA A 52 24.08 1.22 13.14
N THR A 53 25.09 1.21 12.26
CA THR A 53 25.79 2.38 11.76
C THR A 53 25.86 2.36 10.23
N ARG A 54 26.10 3.53 9.63
CA ARG A 54 26.16 3.70 8.17
C ARG A 54 27.25 2.86 7.51
N ASP A 55 28.37 2.69 8.17
CA ASP A 55 29.58 2.08 7.59
C ASP A 55 29.70 0.58 7.90
N GLU A 56 28.68 -0.01 8.52
CA GLU A 56 28.71 -1.43 8.93
C GLU A 56 28.60 -2.40 7.76
N LEU A 57 27.93 -2.00 6.66
CA LEU A 57 27.77 -2.85 5.47
C LEU A 57 28.78 -2.47 4.39
N ASN A 58 29.35 -3.51 3.76
CA ASN A 58 30.28 -3.34 2.64
C ASN A 58 29.51 -3.26 1.33
N PHE A 59 29.53 -2.10 0.68
CA PHE A 59 28.95 -1.91 -0.66
C PHE A 59 30.01 -2.01 -1.74
N THR A 60 29.59 -2.52 -2.91
CA THR A 60 30.36 -2.48 -4.15
C THR A 60 29.62 -1.67 -5.22
N ASP A 61 30.33 -1.20 -6.24
CA ASP A 61 29.71 -0.46 -7.34
C ASP A 61 28.65 -1.29 -8.05
N LEU A 62 27.48 -0.72 -8.23
CA LEU A 62 26.44 -1.30 -9.09
C LEU A 62 26.75 -0.93 -10.53
N LYS A 63 26.97 -1.95 -11.37
CA LYS A 63 27.36 -1.78 -12.78
C LYS A 63 26.23 -2.21 -13.72
N LYS A 64 26.17 -1.56 -14.87
CA LYS A 64 25.37 -2.01 -16.01
C LYS A 64 26.01 -3.24 -16.68
N THR A 65 25.26 -3.85 -17.57
CA THR A 65 25.75 -5.04 -18.36
C THR A 65 26.98 -4.73 -19.18
N ASP A 66 27.19 -3.49 -19.61
CA ASP A 66 28.35 -3.00 -20.34
C ASP A 66 29.57 -2.70 -19.45
N GLY A 67 29.46 -2.92 -18.14
CA GLY A 67 30.52 -2.68 -17.17
C GLY A 67 30.60 -1.24 -16.63
N THR A 68 29.83 -0.30 -17.17
CA THR A 68 29.77 1.08 -16.66
C THR A 68 29.14 1.13 -15.29
N VAL A 69 29.70 1.97 -14.39
CA VAL A 69 29.15 2.17 -13.04
C VAL A 69 27.84 2.93 -13.16
N LEU A 70 26.77 2.32 -12.68
CA LEU A 70 25.45 2.94 -12.58
C LEU A 70 25.31 3.75 -11.29
N PHE A 71 25.70 3.12 -10.15
CA PHE A 71 25.72 3.76 -8.84
C PHE A 71 27.00 3.35 -8.09
N PRO A 72 27.84 4.32 -7.70
CA PRO A 72 29.04 4.04 -6.88
C PRO A 72 28.68 3.47 -5.51
N ALA A 73 29.57 2.68 -4.92
CA ALA A 73 29.40 2.08 -3.60
C ALA A 73 29.09 3.12 -2.51
N ALA A 74 29.76 4.27 -2.55
CA ALA A 74 29.55 5.35 -1.59
C ALA A 74 28.13 5.95 -1.68
N GLU A 75 27.63 6.17 -2.89
CA GLU A 75 26.28 6.68 -3.14
C GLU A 75 25.22 5.69 -2.65
N GLN A 76 25.39 4.39 -2.93
CA GLN A 76 24.48 3.34 -2.48
C GLN A 76 24.45 3.26 -0.94
N ARG A 77 25.58 3.42 -0.25
CA ARG A 77 25.66 3.42 1.20
C ARG A 77 24.84 4.57 1.79
N GLU A 78 24.99 5.78 1.26
CA GLU A 78 24.22 6.95 1.70
C GLU A 78 22.73 6.78 1.43
N ALA A 79 22.36 6.31 0.24
CA ALA A 79 20.98 6.05 -0.13
C ALA A 79 20.34 4.97 0.75
N PHE A 80 21.06 3.87 1.03
CA PHE A 80 20.57 2.81 1.89
C PHE A 80 20.38 3.29 3.33
N TRP A 81 21.33 4.08 3.85
CA TRP A 81 21.16 4.66 5.19
C TRP A 81 19.98 5.61 5.26
N ALA A 82 19.78 6.47 4.26
CA ALA A 82 18.61 7.33 4.17
C ALA A 82 17.30 6.51 4.08
N PHE A 83 17.32 5.40 3.33
CA PHE A 83 16.21 4.47 3.25
C PHE A 83 15.89 3.83 4.61
N VAL A 84 16.87 3.44 5.40
CA VAL A 84 16.67 2.92 6.77
C VAL A 84 16.10 3.98 7.69
N GLU A 85 16.59 5.23 7.60
CA GLU A 85 16.16 6.32 8.48
C GLU A 85 14.74 6.81 8.22
N GLN A 86 14.28 6.78 6.97
CA GLN A 86 12.92 7.22 6.63
C GLN A 86 11.84 6.18 7.01
N ASP A 87 12.19 4.91 7.14
CA ASP A 87 11.24 3.85 7.48
C ASP A 87 11.12 3.66 9.01
N PRO A 88 9.94 3.84 9.59
CA PRO A 88 9.76 3.73 11.05
C PRO A 88 10.10 2.35 11.63
N TYR A 89 9.90 1.27 10.85
CA TYR A 89 10.23 -0.08 11.28
C TYR A 89 11.73 -0.30 11.25
N LEU A 90 12.40 0.00 10.13
CA LEU A 90 13.84 -0.18 9.97
C LEU A 90 14.62 0.67 10.98
N ARG A 91 14.25 1.93 11.15
CA ARG A 91 14.89 2.85 12.09
C ARG A 91 14.87 2.33 13.54
N LYS A 92 13.76 1.70 13.96
CA LYS A 92 13.62 1.12 15.31
C LYS A 92 14.37 -0.19 15.47
N ARG A 93 14.78 -0.82 14.36
CA ARG A 93 15.35 -2.16 14.36
C ARG A 93 16.83 -2.19 13.98
N LYS A 94 17.52 -1.06 14.02
CA LYS A 94 18.97 -0.96 13.80
C LYS A 94 19.76 -1.93 14.68
N GLY A 95 20.77 -2.57 14.09
CA GLY A 95 21.61 -3.59 14.75
C GLY A 95 20.90 -4.95 14.91
N LYS A 96 19.81 -5.20 14.18
CA LYS A 96 19.04 -6.47 14.27
C LYS A 96 18.59 -6.92 12.89
N TYR A 97 18.26 -8.21 12.77
CA TYR A 97 17.59 -8.75 11.60
C TYR A 97 16.13 -8.31 11.53
N ALA A 98 15.61 -8.18 10.34
CA ALA A 98 14.18 -8.02 10.10
C ALA A 98 13.41 -9.23 10.65
N GLU A 99 12.12 -9.06 10.92
CA GLU A 99 11.23 -10.12 11.37
C GLU A 99 10.28 -10.51 10.25
N THR A 100 9.96 -11.80 10.18
CA THR A 100 8.92 -12.28 9.26
C THR A 100 7.59 -11.59 9.58
N ASN A 101 7.01 -10.93 8.59
CA ASN A 101 5.78 -10.14 8.73
C ASN A 101 5.83 -9.04 9.83
N GLY A 102 7.05 -8.61 10.21
CA GLY A 102 7.26 -7.64 11.28
C GLY A 102 6.98 -6.19 10.87
N ALA A 103 7.02 -5.89 9.58
CA ALA A 103 6.72 -4.57 9.05
C ALA A 103 5.27 -4.46 8.56
N PHE A 104 4.64 -3.30 8.74
CA PHE A 104 3.28 -3.04 8.30
C PHE A 104 3.24 -1.92 7.29
N ARG A 105 2.44 -2.12 6.23
CA ARG A 105 2.14 -1.05 5.29
C ARG A 105 1.33 0.03 6.01
N PRO A 106 1.42 1.30 5.56
CA PRO A 106 0.71 2.39 6.20
C PRO A 106 -0.79 2.16 6.29
N TRP A 107 -1.37 2.72 7.34
CA TRP A 107 -2.81 2.78 7.54
C TRP A 107 -3.45 3.57 6.40
N TYR A 108 -4.62 3.12 5.90
CA TYR A 108 -5.42 3.89 4.97
C TYR A 108 -6.87 3.99 5.44
N HIS A 109 -7.54 5.02 4.97
CA HIS A 109 -8.91 5.37 5.32
C HIS A 109 -9.75 5.42 4.05
N ARG A 110 -10.90 4.76 4.06
CA ARG A 110 -11.85 4.77 2.95
C ARG A 110 -13.25 5.08 3.46
N PHE A 111 -13.96 5.92 2.71
CA PHE A 111 -15.35 6.25 2.95
C PHE A 111 -16.18 5.87 1.73
N ASP A 112 -17.27 5.15 1.96
CA ASP A 112 -18.26 4.80 0.94
C ASP A 112 -19.59 5.44 1.36
N LEU A 113 -20.29 6.06 0.41
CA LEU A 113 -21.58 6.71 0.61
C LEU A 113 -22.65 6.01 -0.21
N ARG A 114 -23.79 5.72 0.42
CA ARG A 114 -24.98 5.23 -0.25
C ARG A 114 -26.15 6.15 0.02
N VAL A 115 -26.85 6.55 -1.03
CA VAL A 115 -28.12 7.28 -0.97
C VAL A 115 -29.18 6.43 -1.62
N VAL A 116 -30.30 6.27 -0.93
CA VAL A 116 -31.46 5.50 -1.40
C VAL A 116 -32.69 6.39 -1.35
N GLN A 117 -33.47 6.42 -2.42
CA GLN A 117 -34.75 7.12 -2.49
C GLN A 117 -35.87 6.13 -2.81
N ASP A 118 -36.83 6.03 -1.90
CA ASP A 118 -38.03 5.24 -2.04
C ASP A 118 -39.22 6.11 -2.48
N PHE A 119 -39.94 5.61 -3.46
CA PHE A 119 -41.22 6.15 -3.92
C PHE A 119 -42.29 5.10 -3.68
N LYS A 120 -43.19 5.33 -2.67
CA LYS A 120 -44.21 4.40 -2.23
C LYS A 120 -45.56 4.78 -2.80
N VAL A 121 -46.28 3.84 -3.44
CA VAL A 121 -47.63 4.02 -3.97
C VAL A 121 -48.50 2.90 -3.48
N LYS A 122 -49.62 3.23 -2.80
CA LYS A 122 -50.65 2.27 -2.42
C LYS A 122 -51.62 2.05 -3.58
N ALA A 123 -51.78 0.79 -4.02
CA ALA A 123 -52.75 0.35 -5.01
C ALA A 123 -53.65 -0.71 -4.37
N GLY A 124 -54.81 -0.30 -3.86
CA GLY A 124 -55.71 -1.19 -3.14
C GLY A 124 -55.11 -1.66 -1.77
N LYS A 125 -54.92 -2.99 -1.65
CA LYS A 125 -54.35 -3.62 -0.45
C LYS A 125 -52.80 -3.75 -0.54
N THR A 126 -52.19 -3.48 -1.70
CA THR A 126 -50.76 -3.65 -1.95
C THR A 126 -50.01 -2.31 -1.87
N THR A 127 -48.80 -2.35 -1.39
CA THR A 127 -47.88 -1.21 -1.41
C THR A 127 -46.79 -1.47 -2.44
N ASN A 128 -46.67 -0.63 -3.43
CA ASN A 128 -45.65 -0.70 -4.46
C ASN A 128 -44.57 0.34 -4.15
N THR A 129 -43.32 -0.08 -4.14
CA THR A 129 -42.18 0.82 -3.89
C THR A 129 -41.22 0.75 -5.04
N LEU A 130 -40.95 1.89 -5.67
CA LEU A 130 -39.81 2.09 -6.56
C LEU A 130 -38.68 2.66 -5.75
N GLN A 131 -37.57 1.94 -5.68
CA GLN A 131 -36.37 2.35 -4.97
C GLN A 131 -35.25 2.68 -5.97
N LEU A 132 -34.73 3.88 -5.89
CA LEU A 132 -33.53 4.30 -6.60
C LEU A 132 -32.37 4.36 -5.63
N SER A 133 -31.20 3.87 -6.01
CA SER A 133 -29.98 3.98 -5.19
C SER A 133 -28.82 4.55 -5.97
N VAL A 134 -27.98 5.31 -5.26
CA VAL A 134 -26.71 5.82 -5.74
C VAL A 134 -25.66 5.41 -4.70
N ASP A 135 -24.71 4.61 -5.13
CA ASP A 135 -23.58 4.16 -4.30
C ASP A 135 -22.31 4.81 -4.81
N ILE A 136 -21.62 5.57 -3.96
CA ILE A 136 -20.33 6.19 -4.26
C ILE A 136 -19.28 5.50 -3.39
N MET A 137 -18.52 4.61 -4.00
CA MET A 137 -17.41 3.93 -3.33
C MET A 137 -16.18 4.81 -3.36
N ASN A 138 -15.46 4.86 -2.23
CA ASN A 138 -14.26 5.68 -2.05
C ASN A 138 -14.51 7.17 -2.36
N ILE A 139 -15.55 7.75 -1.75
CA ILE A 139 -15.93 9.16 -1.99
C ILE A 139 -14.79 10.14 -1.67
N GLY A 140 -13.91 9.79 -0.71
CA GLY A 140 -12.73 10.60 -0.42
C GLY A 140 -11.82 10.79 -1.63
N ASN A 141 -11.68 9.74 -2.45
CA ASN A 141 -10.86 9.79 -3.68
C ASN A 141 -11.48 10.68 -4.77
N LEU A 142 -12.80 10.83 -4.79
CA LEU A 142 -13.48 11.78 -5.67
C LEU A 142 -13.13 13.24 -5.32
N LEU A 143 -12.89 13.52 -4.04
CA LEU A 143 -12.54 14.87 -3.56
C LEU A 143 -11.03 15.14 -3.66
N ASN A 144 -10.20 14.12 -3.43
CA ASN A 144 -8.75 14.20 -3.51
C ASN A 144 -8.20 12.84 -3.94
N ASP A 145 -7.44 12.81 -5.04
CA ASP A 145 -6.89 11.60 -5.67
C ASP A 145 -5.90 10.80 -4.79
N ALA A 146 -5.38 11.41 -3.73
CA ALA A 146 -4.52 10.76 -2.74
C ALA A 146 -5.29 10.08 -1.60
N TRP A 147 -6.58 10.39 -1.42
CA TRP A 147 -7.39 9.84 -0.34
C TRP A 147 -7.95 8.46 -0.72
N GLY A 148 -8.11 7.59 0.29
CA GLY A 148 -8.64 6.25 0.09
C GLY A 148 -7.78 5.34 -0.78
N VAL A 149 -6.52 5.70 -1.05
CA VAL A 149 -5.58 4.91 -1.83
C VAL A 149 -4.63 4.19 -0.88
N PRO A 150 -4.61 2.84 -0.88
CA PRO A 150 -3.66 2.09 -0.09
C PRO A 150 -2.24 2.28 -0.61
N LYS A 151 -1.27 2.23 0.29
CA LYS A 151 0.15 2.24 -0.08
C LYS A 151 0.71 0.82 -0.10
N GLY A 152 1.41 0.48 -1.17
CA GLY A 152 2.17 -0.75 -1.34
C GLY A 152 3.65 -0.55 -1.00
N SER A 153 4.36 -1.63 -0.70
CA SER A 153 5.83 -1.62 -0.59
C SER A 153 6.44 -1.36 -1.95
N THR A 154 7.39 -0.43 -2.04
CA THR A 154 8.15 -0.16 -3.27
C THR A 154 9.18 -1.24 -3.53
N ILE A 155 9.84 -1.70 -2.46
CA ILE A 155 10.83 -2.74 -2.50
C ILE A 155 10.86 -3.49 -1.16
N ASN A 156 10.90 -4.81 -1.21
CA ASN A 156 11.04 -5.66 -0.02
C ASN A 156 12.42 -6.34 0.08
N LYS A 157 13.23 -6.26 -0.98
CA LYS A 157 14.61 -6.72 -1.06
C LYS A 157 15.55 -5.55 -1.39
N PRO A 158 15.76 -4.59 -0.46
CA PRO A 158 16.54 -3.39 -0.76
C PRO A 158 18.05 -3.63 -0.80
N LEU A 159 18.53 -4.79 -0.35
CA LEU A 159 19.92 -5.24 -0.47
C LEU A 159 20.01 -6.48 -1.35
N GLN A 160 21.03 -6.51 -2.20
CA GLN A 160 21.40 -7.66 -3.03
C GLN A 160 22.78 -8.16 -2.59
N TYR A 161 22.88 -9.43 -2.23
CA TYR A 161 24.13 -10.08 -1.90
C TYR A 161 24.96 -10.32 -3.16
N LYS A 162 26.25 -9.96 -3.11
CA LYS A 162 27.19 -10.05 -4.26
C LYS A 162 28.39 -10.96 -3.98
N GLY A 163 28.37 -11.72 -2.90
CA GLY A 163 29.46 -12.59 -2.49
C GLY A 163 30.25 -12.04 -1.31
N LEU A 164 31.45 -12.54 -1.12
CA LEU A 164 32.36 -12.18 -0.03
C LEU A 164 33.54 -11.37 -0.56
N ASN A 165 34.05 -10.45 0.26
CA ASN A 165 35.31 -9.75 -0.01
C ASN A 165 36.52 -10.63 0.38
N GLU A 166 37.75 -10.11 0.19
CA GLU A 166 39.00 -10.78 0.54
C GLU A 166 39.13 -11.10 2.04
N LYS A 167 38.38 -10.44 2.88
CA LYS A 167 38.31 -10.66 4.34
C LYS A 167 37.21 -11.62 4.75
N ASN A 168 36.54 -12.24 3.78
CA ASN A 168 35.40 -13.14 4.00
C ASN A 168 34.17 -12.44 4.59
N GLU A 169 34.00 -11.13 4.34
CA GLU A 169 32.86 -10.34 4.77
C GLU A 169 31.88 -10.18 3.59
N PRO A 170 30.55 -10.23 3.82
CA PRO A 170 29.58 -10.07 2.75
C PRO A 170 29.61 -8.67 2.13
N ILE A 171 29.49 -8.64 0.81
CA ILE A 171 29.38 -7.41 0.01
C ILE A 171 28.01 -7.33 -0.65
N TYR A 172 27.53 -6.09 -0.74
CA TYR A 172 26.16 -5.81 -1.19
C TYR A 172 26.15 -4.76 -2.32
N THR A 173 25.07 -4.79 -3.08
CA THR A 173 24.58 -3.63 -3.83
C THR A 173 23.17 -3.30 -3.34
N MET A 174 22.76 -2.05 -3.54
CA MET A 174 21.39 -1.68 -3.29
C MET A 174 20.49 -2.14 -4.44
N GLY A 175 19.29 -2.67 -4.14
CA GLY A 175 18.28 -2.92 -5.14
C GLY A 175 17.84 -1.61 -5.79
N THR A 176 17.30 -1.67 -7.00
CA THR A 176 16.88 -0.49 -7.75
C THR A 176 15.38 -0.47 -8.01
N LEU A 177 14.84 0.71 -8.29
CA LEU A 177 13.48 0.94 -8.76
C LEU A 177 13.55 1.56 -10.16
N THR A 178 12.46 1.41 -10.92
CA THR A 178 12.27 2.14 -12.17
C THR A 178 11.15 3.16 -11.97
N GLU A 179 11.46 4.45 -12.07
CA GLU A 179 10.48 5.53 -12.07
C GLU A 179 10.68 6.36 -13.35
N ASP A 180 9.59 6.64 -14.06
CA ASP A 180 9.57 7.41 -15.31
C ASP A 180 10.58 6.91 -16.39
N GLY A 181 10.86 5.59 -16.39
CA GLY A 181 11.81 4.96 -17.30
C GLY A 181 13.28 5.04 -16.87
N GLU A 182 13.57 5.70 -15.76
CA GLU A 182 14.92 5.79 -15.20
C GLU A 182 15.12 4.79 -14.06
N THR A 183 16.32 4.26 -13.96
CA THR A 183 16.72 3.41 -12.83
C THR A 183 17.23 4.27 -11.70
N ILE A 184 16.62 4.17 -10.54
CA ILE A 184 16.93 4.96 -9.36
C ILE A 184 17.16 4.07 -8.13
N LEU A 185 17.88 4.60 -7.15
CA LEU A 185 17.97 3.99 -5.81
C LEU A 185 16.68 4.22 -5.00
N PRO A 186 16.19 3.20 -4.26
CA PRO A 186 15.03 3.34 -3.40
C PRO A 186 15.22 4.44 -2.34
N TYR A 187 14.30 5.38 -2.31
CA TYR A 187 14.29 6.50 -1.35
C TYR A 187 13.08 6.48 -0.42
N ARG A 188 12.09 5.62 -0.69
CA ARG A 188 10.86 5.47 0.11
C ARG A 188 10.44 4.01 0.18
N SER A 189 9.89 3.59 1.32
CA SER A 189 9.40 2.23 1.54
C SER A 189 8.04 1.99 0.90
N PHE A 190 7.22 3.04 0.73
CA PHE A 190 5.84 2.92 0.29
C PHE A 190 5.48 3.93 -0.79
N ALA A 191 4.68 3.47 -1.76
CA ALA A 191 4.08 4.31 -2.78
C ALA A 191 2.58 4.03 -2.90
N PRO A 192 1.76 5.00 -3.35
CA PRO A 192 0.34 4.77 -3.61
C PRO A 192 0.13 3.70 -4.68
N VAL A 193 -0.73 2.72 -4.39
CA VAL A 193 -1.14 1.69 -5.37
C VAL A 193 -2.35 2.22 -6.11
N ARG A 194 -2.11 2.88 -7.24
CA ARG A 194 -3.16 3.41 -8.10
C ARG A 194 -3.66 2.32 -9.06
N SER A 195 -4.92 1.96 -8.94
CA SER A 195 -5.59 0.99 -9.78
C SER A 195 -7.07 1.31 -9.88
N SER A 196 -7.78 0.74 -10.84
CA SER A 196 -9.24 0.95 -11.00
C SER A 196 -10.06 0.55 -9.78
N VAL A 197 -9.60 -0.42 -8.99
CA VAL A 197 -10.26 -0.83 -7.72
C VAL A 197 -10.00 0.11 -6.54
N ASN A 198 -8.97 0.95 -6.62
CA ASN A 198 -8.59 1.92 -5.58
C ASN A 198 -9.06 3.34 -5.89
N CYS A 199 -9.64 3.57 -7.07
CA CYS A 199 -10.29 4.83 -7.44
C CYS A 199 -11.74 4.87 -6.93
N TRP A 200 -12.34 6.06 -6.94
CA TRP A 200 -13.77 6.18 -6.69
C TRP A 200 -14.59 5.49 -7.79
N GLN A 201 -15.72 4.97 -7.39
CA GLN A 201 -16.66 4.30 -8.31
C GLN A 201 -18.07 4.75 -8.00
N LEU A 202 -18.89 4.91 -9.03
CA LEU A 202 -20.29 5.28 -8.93
C LEU A 202 -21.17 4.15 -9.48
N GLN A 203 -22.16 3.74 -8.68
CA GLN A 203 -23.13 2.73 -9.07
C GLN A 203 -24.53 3.28 -8.89
N PHE A 204 -25.39 3.07 -9.91
CA PHE A 204 -26.82 3.33 -9.84
C PHE A 204 -27.58 2.01 -9.74
N GLY A 205 -28.60 2.00 -8.88
CA GLY A 205 -29.48 0.85 -8.70
C GLY A 205 -30.94 1.25 -8.78
N ILE A 206 -31.75 0.38 -9.41
CA ILE A 206 -33.21 0.50 -9.44
C ILE A 206 -33.79 -0.81 -8.93
N ARG A 207 -34.69 -0.73 -7.96
CA ARG A 207 -35.43 -1.89 -7.42
C ARG A 207 -36.91 -1.58 -7.37
N TYR A 208 -37.72 -2.53 -7.80
CA TYR A 208 -39.17 -2.49 -7.59
C TYR A 208 -39.57 -3.54 -6.55
N ILE A 209 -40.33 -3.10 -5.54
CA ILE A 209 -40.80 -3.95 -4.44
C ILE A 209 -42.33 -3.84 -4.39
N PHE A 210 -43.01 -4.98 -4.39
CA PHE A 210 -44.45 -5.04 -4.17
C PHE A 210 -44.76 -5.96 -2.99
N ASN A 211 -45.70 -5.53 -2.12
CA ASN A 211 -46.17 -6.25 -0.95
C ASN A 211 -47.69 -6.18 -0.85
#